data_2195c9a9b32638e6341a696547c273dc
#
_entry.id   2195c9a9b32638e6341a696547c273dc
#
_cell.length_a   1.000
_cell.length_b   1.000
_cell.length_c   1.000
_cell.angle_alpha   90.00
_cell.angle_beta   90.00
_cell.angle_gamma   90.00
#
_symmetry.space_group_name_H-M   'P 1'
#
loop_
_entity.id
_entity.type
_entity.pdbx_description
1 polymer ?
#
loop_
_entity_poly.entity_id
_entity_poly.type
_entity_poly.pdbx_seq_one_letter_code
_entity_poly.pdbx_strand_id
1 'polypeptide(L)'
;LVCTLMTAITVVREKEMGTMEILLVSPFKPLMVVISKAIPYLLLSLINVAIILLHSVFVLDHPIHGSILLLFVESTLFIITCLTVGIFISVKTASQQVAMLISLMGMMLPTILFSGFMFPIENMPVALQVISNVVPAKWFYIIVKAIMIKGLGFSGIWKETLILSGMTVFLLIVSLRTFKIRLA
;
A
#
# COMPACT_ATOMS: atom_id res chain seq x y z
N LEU A 1 -3.03 5.45 -1.26
CA LEU A 1 -4.48 5.59 -1.13
C LEU A 1 -5.17 5.24 -2.46
N VAL A 2 -4.86 5.92 -3.58
CA VAL A 2 -5.47 5.63 -4.89
C VAL A 2 -5.28 4.18 -5.31
N CYS A 3 -4.07 3.63 -5.17
CA CYS A 3 -3.78 2.22 -5.49
C CYS A 3 -4.66 1.25 -4.71
N THR A 4 -4.77 1.45 -3.41
CA THR A 4 -5.59 0.62 -2.51
C THR A 4 -7.06 0.66 -2.94
N LEU A 5 -7.57 1.88 -3.16
CA LEU A 5 -8.95 2.13 -3.55
C LEU A 5 -9.28 1.47 -4.90
N MET A 6 -8.49 1.75 -5.92
CA MET A 6 -8.72 1.23 -7.28
C MET A 6 -8.62 -0.30 -7.33
N THR A 7 -7.65 -0.89 -6.63
CA THR A 7 -7.52 -2.34 -6.54
C THR A 7 -8.72 -2.96 -5.83
N ALA A 8 -9.14 -2.38 -4.70
CA ALA A 8 -10.30 -2.87 -3.95
C ALA A 8 -11.58 -2.83 -4.79
N ILE A 9 -11.87 -1.68 -5.42
CA ILE A 9 -13.06 -1.50 -6.25
C ILE A 9 -13.05 -2.46 -7.45
N THR A 10 -11.92 -2.58 -8.17
CA THR A 10 -11.86 -3.41 -9.38
C THR A 10 -12.09 -4.88 -9.07
N VAL A 11 -11.53 -5.40 -7.97
CA VAL A 11 -11.74 -6.80 -7.58
C VAL A 11 -13.16 -7.03 -7.07
N VAL A 12 -13.74 -6.08 -6.33
CA VAL A 12 -15.14 -6.20 -5.85
C VAL A 12 -16.13 -6.09 -6.99
N ARG A 13 -15.86 -5.26 -8.00
CA ARG A 13 -16.69 -5.13 -9.19
C ARG A 13 -16.89 -6.49 -9.91
N GLU A 14 -15.83 -7.30 -10.02
CA GLU A 14 -15.92 -8.63 -10.59
C GLU A 14 -16.84 -9.55 -9.77
N LYS A 15 -16.87 -9.38 -8.45
CA LYS A 15 -17.77 -10.13 -7.57
C LYS A 15 -19.22 -9.70 -7.77
N GLU A 16 -19.49 -8.39 -7.83
CA GLU A 16 -20.84 -7.86 -8.03
C GLU A 16 -21.44 -8.24 -9.38
N MET A 17 -20.61 -8.27 -10.43
CA MET A 17 -21.06 -8.63 -11.78
C MET A 17 -21.20 -10.15 -12.00
N GLY A 18 -20.88 -10.99 -11.00
CA GLY A 18 -20.92 -12.45 -11.15
C GLY A 18 -19.84 -13.03 -12.07
N THR A 19 -18.98 -12.17 -12.65
CA THR A 19 -17.90 -12.61 -13.56
C THR A 19 -16.83 -13.43 -12.85
N MET A 20 -16.76 -13.32 -11.52
CA MET A 20 -15.87 -14.11 -10.68
C MET A 20 -16.23 -15.60 -10.73
N GLU A 21 -17.52 -15.96 -10.83
CA GLU A 21 -17.98 -17.35 -10.93
C GLU A 21 -17.56 -17.97 -12.27
N ILE A 22 -17.64 -17.21 -13.36
CA ILE A 22 -17.18 -17.64 -14.68
C ILE A 22 -15.66 -17.88 -14.69
N LEU A 23 -14.90 -17.04 -13.98
CA LEU A 23 -13.46 -17.20 -13.83
C LEU A 23 -13.07 -18.44 -13.00
N LEU A 24 -13.94 -18.88 -12.08
CA LEU A 24 -13.73 -20.07 -11.28
C LEU A 24 -13.90 -21.38 -12.04
N VAL A 25 -14.76 -21.38 -13.06
CA VAL A 25 -14.94 -22.52 -13.97
C VAL A 25 -13.79 -22.63 -14.97
N SER A 26 -13.03 -21.55 -15.15
CA SER A 26 -11.83 -21.49 -15.99
C SER A 26 -10.63 -22.18 -15.29
N PRO A 27 -9.69 -22.80 -16.02
CA PRO A 27 -8.49 -23.42 -15.47
C PRO A 27 -7.52 -22.43 -14.81
N PHE A 28 -7.84 -21.14 -14.78
CA PHE A 28 -6.99 -20.09 -14.17
C PHE A 28 -7.12 -20.04 -12.65
N LYS A 29 -5.98 -19.95 -11.99
CA LYS A 29 -5.96 -19.75 -10.54
C LYS A 29 -6.51 -18.34 -10.20
N PRO A 30 -7.47 -18.22 -9.27
CA PRO A 30 -8.06 -16.91 -8.89
C PRO A 30 -7.03 -15.85 -8.54
N LEU A 31 -5.89 -16.28 -8.00
CA LEU A 31 -4.75 -15.41 -7.67
C LEU A 31 -4.19 -14.70 -8.91
N MET A 32 -4.08 -15.40 -10.06
CA MET A 32 -3.55 -14.78 -11.28
C MET A 32 -4.47 -13.65 -11.77
N VAL A 33 -5.77 -13.80 -11.62
CA VAL A 33 -6.75 -12.76 -11.98
C VAL A 33 -6.57 -11.52 -11.10
N VAL A 34 -6.41 -11.69 -9.80
CA VAL A 34 -6.20 -10.57 -8.86
C VAL A 34 -4.89 -9.86 -9.16
N ILE A 35 -3.82 -10.60 -9.39
CA ILE A 35 -2.50 -10.03 -9.70
C ILE A 35 -2.53 -9.29 -11.04
N SER A 36 -3.12 -9.86 -12.09
CA SER A 36 -3.20 -9.20 -13.40
C SER A 36 -3.94 -7.87 -13.35
N LYS A 37 -4.92 -7.74 -12.45
CA LYS A 37 -5.64 -6.48 -12.23
C LYS A 37 -4.87 -5.49 -11.35
N ALA A 38 -3.97 -5.96 -10.50
CA ALA A 38 -3.12 -5.09 -9.68
C ALA A 38 -1.95 -4.49 -10.49
N ILE A 39 -1.46 -5.17 -11.53
CA ILE A 39 -0.32 -4.73 -12.35
C ILE A 39 -0.52 -3.33 -12.96
N PRO A 40 -1.64 -3.00 -13.64
CA PRO A 40 -1.82 -1.66 -14.21
C PRO A 40 -1.81 -0.57 -13.14
N TYR A 41 -2.36 -0.81 -11.95
CA TYR A 41 -2.31 0.15 -10.85
C TYR A 41 -0.92 0.30 -10.26
N LEU A 42 -0.12 -0.77 -10.25
CA LEU A 42 1.29 -0.71 -9.88
C LEU A 42 2.05 0.21 -10.86
N LEU A 43 1.88 -0.01 -12.16
CA LEU A 43 2.55 0.82 -13.18
C LEU A 43 2.14 2.29 -13.11
N LEU A 44 0.85 2.58 -12.99
CA LEU A 44 0.35 3.95 -12.81
C LEU A 44 0.93 4.61 -11.56
N SER A 45 1.06 3.86 -10.47
CA SER A 45 1.60 4.38 -9.23
C SER A 45 3.10 4.63 -9.30
N LEU A 46 3.85 3.79 -10.01
CA LEU A 46 5.27 4.02 -10.26
C LEU A 46 5.48 5.28 -11.11
N ILE A 47 4.66 5.50 -12.13
CA ILE A 47 4.69 6.72 -12.93
C ILE A 47 4.41 7.94 -12.05
N ASN A 48 3.39 7.88 -11.19
CA ASN A 48 3.09 8.96 -10.25
C ASN A 48 4.25 9.26 -9.30
N VAL A 49 4.89 8.22 -8.74
CA VAL A 49 6.08 8.40 -7.88
C VAL A 49 7.22 9.05 -8.66
N ALA A 50 7.48 8.61 -9.90
CA ALA A 50 8.50 9.22 -10.74
C ALA A 50 8.22 10.72 -11.01
N ILE A 51 6.96 11.06 -11.32
CA ILE A 51 6.54 12.45 -11.54
C ILE A 51 6.72 13.28 -10.27
N ILE A 52 6.32 12.75 -9.10
CA ILE A 52 6.46 13.45 -7.81
C ILE A 52 7.93 13.69 -7.49
N LEU A 53 8.80 12.71 -7.70
CA LEU A 53 10.25 12.84 -7.46
C LEU A 53 10.88 13.87 -8.42
N LEU A 54 10.51 13.83 -9.70
CA LEU A 54 10.96 14.83 -10.67
C LEU A 54 10.50 16.23 -10.27
N HIS A 55 9.23 16.36 -9.89
CA HIS A 55 8.67 17.65 -9.44
C HIS A 55 9.38 18.17 -8.18
N SER A 56 9.70 17.29 -7.23
CA SER A 56 10.43 17.64 -6.01
C SER A 56 11.82 18.22 -6.32
N VAL A 57 12.52 17.62 -7.29
CA VAL A 57 13.89 18.04 -7.63
C VAL A 57 13.89 19.30 -8.51
N PHE A 58 13.05 19.35 -9.57
CA PHE A 58 13.12 20.40 -10.59
C PHE A 58 12.28 21.65 -10.27
N VAL A 59 11.19 21.51 -9.50
CA VAL A 59 10.27 22.63 -9.23
C VAL A 59 10.42 23.16 -7.82
N LEU A 60 10.63 22.27 -6.84
CA LEU A 60 10.74 22.67 -5.45
C LEU A 60 12.19 22.91 -5.00
N ASP A 61 13.16 22.71 -5.89
CA ASP A 61 14.60 22.86 -5.59
C ASP A 61 15.01 22.14 -4.29
N HIS A 62 14.33 21.04 -3.98
CA HIS A 62 14.58 20.29 -2.76
C HIS A 62 15.68 19.24 -3.02
N PRO A 63 16.92 19.49 -2.57
CA PRO A 63 18.00 18.54 -2.82
C PRO A 63 17.71 17.23 -2.10
N ILE A 64 17.62 16.14 -2.85
CA ILE A 64 17.57 14.79 -2.28
C ILE A 64 19.00 14.44 -1.87
N HIS A 65 19.29 14.46 -0.57
CA HIS A 65 20.63 14.16 -0.05
C HIS A 65 21.01 12.69 -0.17
N GLY A 66 20.03 11.79 -0.32
CA GLY A 66 20.24 10.35 -0.47
C GLY A 66 20.08 9.85 -1.90
N SER A 67 20.10 8.52 -2.08
CA SER A 67 19.95 7.88 -3.38
C SER A 67 18.50 7.90 -3.86
N ILE A 68 18.26 8.54 -5.01
CA ILE A 68 16.92 8.55 -5.68
C ILE A 68 16.49 7.12 -6.03
N LEU A 69 17.43 6.27 -6.46
CA LEU A 69 17.15 4.88 -6.80
C LEU A 69 16.65 4.11 -5.57
N LEU A 70 17.28 4.30 -4.42
CA LEU A 70 16.85 3.69 -3.16
C LEU A 70 15.44 4.14 -2.77
N LEU A 71 15.16 5.43 -2.90
CA LEU A 71 13.84 5.99 -2.63
C LEU A 71 12.77 5.42 -3.57
N PHE A 72 13.12 5.20 -4.84
CA PHE A 72 12.21 4.60 -5.82
C PHE A 72 11.90 3.14 -5.50
N VAL A 73 12.92 2.35 -5.08
CA VAL A 73 12.75 0.96 -4.66
C VAL A 73 11.86 0.86 -3.42
N GLU A 74 12.11 1.68 -2.41
CA GLU A 74 11.28 1.72 -1.19
C GLU A 74 9.84 2.18 -1.46
N SER A 75 9.67 3.13 -2.37
CA SER A 75 8.34 3.55 -2.83
C SER A 75 7.61 2.42 -3.54
N THR A 76 8.31 1.61 -4.34
CA THR A 76 7.74 0.43 -5.00
C THR A 76 7.27 -0.60 -3.96
N LEU A 77 8.06 -0.85 -2.92
CA LEU A 77 7.68 -1.73 -1.82
C LEU A 77 6.41 -1.22 -1.11
N PHE A 78 6.34 0.08 -0.85
CA PHE A 78 5.16 0.70 -0.25
C PHE A 78 3.92 0.60 -1.15
N ILE A 79 4.06 0.79 -2.47
CA ILE A 79 2.97 0.61 -3.43
C ILE A 79 2.45 -0.83 -3.39
N ILE A 80 3.35 -1.83 -3.39
CA ILE A 80 2.96 -3.24 -3.27
C ILE A 80 2.20 -3.49 -1.96
N THR A 81 2.64 -2.90 -0.86
CA THR A 81 1.92 -2.97 0.41
C THR A 81 0.50 -2.41 0.29
N CYS A 82 0.35 -1.23 -0.32
CA CYS A 82 -0.94 -0.58 -0.56
C CYS A 82 -1.87 -1.42 -1.46
N LEU A 83 -1.34 -2.02 -2.53
CA LEU A 83 -2.08 -2.94 -3.40
C LEU A 83 -2.57 -4.16 -2.62
N THR A 84 -1.72 -4.72 -1.76
CA THR A 84 -2.06 -5.86 -0.92
C THR A 84 -3.17 -5.54 0.08
N VAL A 85 -3.15 -4.34 0.68
CA VAL A 85 -4.25 -3.84 1.51
C VAL A 85 -5.54 -3.73 0.70
N GLY A 86 -5.48 -3.22 -0.54
CA GLY A 86 -6.63 -3.17 -1.44
C GLY A 86 -7.23 -4.54 -1.73
N ILE A 87 -6.38 -5.54 -2.00
CA ILE A 87 -6.80 -6.93 -2.18
C ILE A 87 -7.47 -7.46 -0.89
N PHE A 88 -6.87 -7.21 0.28
CA PHE A 88 -7.42 -7.63 1.56
C PHE A 88 -8.82 -7.05 1.80
N ILE A 89 -9.02 -5.77 1.54
CA ILE A 89 -10.33 -5.10 1.64
C ILE A 89 -11.32 -5.76 0.68
N SER A 90 -10.92 -6.01 -0.57
CA SER A 90 -11.79 -6.62 -1.59
C SER A 90 -12.27 -8.01 -1.22
N VAL A 91 -11.48 -8.78 -0.49
CA VAL A 91 -11.87 -10.13 -0.03
C VAL A 91 -12.98 -10.05 1.04
N LYS A 92 -12.93 -9.03 1.89
CA LYS A 92 -13.87 -8.84 2.99
C LYS A 92 -15.18 -8.15 2.61
N THR A 93 -15.22 -7.47 1.46
CA THR A 93 -16.35 -6.67 1.01
C THR A 93 -17.10 -7.35 -0.14
N ALA A 94 -18.41 -7.13 -0.18
CA ALA A 94 -19.29 -7.65 -1.23
C ALA A 94 -19.74 -6.56 -2.20
N SER A 95 -19.66 -5.27 -1.83
CA SER A 95 -20.15 -4.13 -2.61
C SER A 95 -19.03 -3.14 -2.88
N GLN A 96 -18.99 -2.58 -4.10
CA GLN A 96 -18.03 -1.53 -4.49
C GLN A 96 -18.13 -0.30 -3.58
N GLN A 97 -19.34 0.11 -3.21
CA GLN A 97 -19.55 1.27 -2.33
C GLN A 97 -18.92 1.04 -0.96
N VAL A 98 -19.13 -0.15 -0.38
CA VAL A 98 -18.55 -0.52 0.92
C VAL A 98 -17.02 -0.62 0.81
N ALA A 99 -16.50 -1.21 -0.27
CA ALA A 99 -15.06 -1.29 -0.51
C ALA A 99 -14.42 0.11 -0.62
N MET A 100 -15.10 1.03 -1.32
CA MET A 100 -14.67 2.42 -1.44
C MET A 100 -14.63 3.13 -0.09
N LEU A 101 -15.70 3.03 0.71
CA LEU A 101 -15.78 3.66 2.03
C LEU A 101 -14.70 3.11 2.99
N ILE A 102 -14.53 1.77 3.03
CA ILE A 102 -13.51 1.14 3.88
C ILE A 102 -12.10 1.53 3.41
N SER A 103 -11.85 1.59 2.09
CA SER A 103 -10.55 1.99 1.57
C SER A 103 -10.24 3.45 1.88
N LEU A 104 -11.21 4.36 1.72
CA LEU A 104 -11.03 5.77 2.03
C LEU A 104 -10.84 5.98 3.53
N MET A 105 -11.77 5.54 4.35
CA MET A 105 -11.70 5.75 5.80
C MET A 105 -10.59 4.94 6.45
N GLY A 106 -10.44 3.67 6.05
CA GLY A 106 -9.45 2.75 6.64
C GLY A 106 -8.00 3.04 6.25
N MET A 107 -7.77 3.77 5.17
CA MET A 107 -6.41 4.17 4.77
C MET A 107 -6.13 5.65 4.98
N MET A 108 -7.09 6.53 4.66
CA MET A 108 -6.87 7.98 4.74
C MET A 108 -6.73 8.44 6.20
N LEU A 109 -7.68 8.07 7.07
CA LEU A 109 -7.63 8.49 8.47
C LEU A 109 -6.39 7.98 9.20
N PRO A 110 -6.04 6.67 9.17
CA PRO A 110 -4.83 6.19 9.81
C PRO A 110 -3.57 6.80 9.20
N THR A 111 -3.53 7.01 7.87
CA THR A 111 -2.36 7.62 7.23
C THR A 111 -2.16 9.05 7.71
N ILE A 112 -3.19 9.87 7.78
CA ILE A 112 -3.09 11.26 8.22
C ILE A 112 -2.73 11.35 9.71
N LEU A 113 -3.39 10.54 10.55
CA LEU A 113 -3.23 10.64 12.00
C LEU A 113 -1.97 9.92 12.52
N PHE A 114 -1.66 8.72 12.00
CA PHE A 114 -0.67 7.82 12.58
C PHE A 114 0.60 7.64 11.75
N SER A 115 0.76 8.36 10.64
CA SER A 115 2.02 8.31 9.88
C SER A 115 3.16 9.11 10.53
N GLY A 116 2.83 10.04 11.42
CA GLY A 116 3.79 10.99 11.99
C GLY A 116 4.01 12.24 11.13
N PHE A 117 3.24 12.37 10.02
CA PHE A 117 3.35 13.53 9.12
C PHE A 117 2.71 14.79 9.72
N MET A 118 1.46 14.74 10.15
CA MET A 118 0.76 15.89 10.76
C MET A 118 1.02 16.00 12.26
N PHE A 119 1.00 14.88 12.96
CA PHE A 119 1.19 14.84 14.41
C PHE A 119 2.40 13.97 14.75
N PRO A 120 3.43 14.52 15.43
CA PRO A 120 4.57 13.72 15.90
C PRO A 120 4.07 12.57 16.80
N ILE A 121 4.45 11.35 16.46
CA ILE A 121 3.97 10.14 17.16
C ILE A 121 4.43 10.15 18.64
N GLU A 122 5.57 10.78 18.90
CA GLU A 122 6.18 10.91 20.23
C GLU A 122 5.27 11.65 21.21
N ASN A 123 4.43 12.57 20.72
CA ASN A 123 3.49 13.36 21.51
C ASN A 123 2.13 12.68 21.73
N MET A 124 1.94 11.47 21.19
CA MET A 124 0.67 10.74 21.32
C MET A 124 0.67 9.88 22.59
N PRO A 125 -0.51 9.59 23.18
CA PRO A 125 -0.64 8.57 24.20
C PRO A 125 -0.09 7.21 23.74
N VAL A 126 0.49 6.45 24.67
CA VAL A 126 1.15 5.15 24.35
C VAL A 126 0.26 4.19 23.55
N ALA A 127 -1.04 4.16 23.85
CA ALA A 127 -2.01 3.34 23.12
C ALA A 127 -2.04 3.68 21.62
N LEU A 128 -2.01 4.98 21.25
CA LEU A 128 -2.01 5.42 19.85
C LEU A 128 -0.65 5.18 19.19
N GLN A 129 0.45 5.26 19.93
CA GLN A 129 1.77 4.89 19.43
C GLN A 129 1.84 3.41 19.03
N VAL A 130 1.22 2.52 19.81
CA VAL A 130 1.14 1.08 19.46
C VAL A 130 0.31 0.87 18.20
N ILE A 131 -0.84 1.52 18.08
CA ILE A 131 -1.70 1.46 16.88
C ILE A 131 -0.95 1.98 15.65
N SER A 132 -0.16 3.04 15.78
CA SER A 132 0.62 3.59 14.67
C SER A 132 1.60 2.59 14.06
N ASN A 133 2.09 1.61 14.82
CA ASN A 133 3.01 0.59 14.31
C ASN A 133 2.37 -0.35 13.28
N VAL A 134 1.04 -0.47 13.30
CA VAL A 134 0.29 -1.30 12.33
C VAL A 134 0.05 -0.56 11.02
N VAL A 135 0.25 0.75 10.99
CA VAL A 135 0.02 1.59 9.80
C VAL A 135 1.25 1.59 8.89
N PRO A 136 1.18 1.04 7.66
CA PRO A 136 2.33 0.98 6.75
C PRO A 136 2.90 2.35 6.41
N ALA A 137 2.05 3.37 6.32
CA ALA A 137 2.44 4.73 5.99
C ALA A 137 3.43 5.34 6.99
N LYS A 138 3.40 4.93 8.26
CA LYS A 138 4.39 5.35 9.28
C LYS A 138 5.80 4.94 8.87
N TRP A 139 5.98 3.67 8.56
CA TRP A 139 7.29 3.12 8.22
C TRP A 139 7.83 3.73 6.93
N PHE A 140 6.96 3.89 5.94
CA PHE A 140 7.33 4.56 4.70
C PHE A 140 7.71 6.03 4.92
N TYR A 141 6.98 6.76 5.77
CA TYR A 141 7.32 8.15 6.11
C TYR A 141 8.71 8.26 6.76
N ILE A 142 9.04 7.35 7.68
CA ILE A 142 10.37 7.30 8.32
C ILE A 142 11.45 7.05 7.27
N ILE A 143 11.24 6.10 6.34
CA ILE A 143 12.15 5.78 5.24
C ILE A 143 12.38 7.01 4.36
N VAL A 144 11.31 7.66 3.89
CA VAL A 144 11.38 8.85 3.03
C VAL A 144 12.16 9.96 3.73
N LYS A 145 11.84 10.25 4.99
CA LYS A 145 12.54 11.26 5.79
C LYS A 145 14.03 10.93 5.98
N ALA A 146 14.36 9.66 6.19
CA ALA A 146 15.73 9.20 6.35
C ALA A 146 16.55 9.36 5.07
N ILE A 147 15.98 9.03 3.91
CA ILE A 147 16.66 9.14 2.62
C ILE A 147 16.72 10.59 2.16
N MET A 148 15.59 11.31 2.12
CA MET A 148 15.53 12.65 1.54
C MET A 148 16.25 13.71 2.40
N ILE A 149 16.02 13.68 3.72
CA ILE A 149 16.50 14.75 4.61
C ILE A 149 17.86 14.39 5.21
N LYS A 150 18.02 13.13 5.70
CA LYS A 150 19.24 12.71 6.39
C LYS A 150 20.31 12.13 5.45
N GLY A 151 19.96 11.86 4.18
CA GLY A 151 20.89 11.26 3.21
C GLY A 151 21.35 9.84 3.57
N LEU A 152 20.58 9.11 4.39
CA LEU A 152 20.98 7.78 4.83
C LEU A 152 20.87 6.77 3.69
N GLY A 153 21.84 5.88 3.61
CA GLY A 153 21.80 4.71 2.73
C GLY A 153 20.97 3.56 3.30
N PHE A 154 20.92 2.45 2.59
CA PHE A 154 20.16 1.25 2.98
C PHE A 154 20.48 0.76 4.40
N SER A 155 21.75 0.85 4.82
CA SER A 155 22.18 0.47 6.17
C SER A 155 21.47 1.26 7.31
N GLY A 156 20.96 2.45 7.00
CA GLY A 156 20.26 3.29 7.98
C GLY A 156 18.75 3.05 8.05
N ILE A 157 18.18 2.34 7.08
CA ILE A 157 16.71 2.14 6.94
C ILE A 157 16.29 0.66 6.90
N TRP A 158 17.22 -0.27 7.00
CA TRP A 158 16.98 -1.71 6.82
C TRP A 158 15.92 -2.27 7.76
N LYS A 159 15.79 -1.71 8.97
CA LYS A 159 14.78 -2.14 9.96
C LYS A 159 13.36 -1.80 9.49
N GLU A 160 13.17 -0.59 9.04
CA GLU A 160 11.90 -0.07 8.55
C GLU A 160 11.47 -0.80 7.26
N THR A 161 12.43 -1.03 6.36
CA THR A 161 12.23 -1.82 5.13
C THR A 161 11.83 -3.26 5.47
N LEU A 162 12.48 -3.87 6.46
CA LEU A 162 12.15 -5.24 6.88
C LEU A 162 10.74 -5.31 7.49
N ILE A 163 10.36 -4.34 8.32
CA ILE A 163 9.01 -4.27 8.88
C ILE A 163 7.96 -4.09 7.77
N LEU A 164 8.20 -3.17 6.83
CA LEU A 164 7.29 -2.92 5.72
C LEU A 164 7.14 -4.16 4.82
N SER A 165 8.25 -4.84 4.52
CA SER A 165 8.24 -6.11 3.77
C SER A 165 7.49 -7.20 4.51
N GLY A 166 7.71 -7.34 5.81
CA GLY A 166 7.00 -8.29 6.68
C GLY A 166 5.50 -8.03 6.69
N MET A 167 5.07 -6.79 6.79
CA MET A 167 3.67 -6.40 6.69
C MET A 167 3.06 -6.77 5.33
N THR A 168 3.80 -6.54 4.24
CA THR A 168 3.36 -6.88 2.88
C THR A 168 3.15 -8.38 2.74
N VAL A 169 4.12 -9.19 3.16
CA VAL A 169 4.04 -10.65 3.10
C VAL A 169 2.91 -11.19 3.98
N PHE A 170 2.77 -10.66 5.20
CA PHE A 170 1.69 -11.04 6.10
C PHE A 170 0.31 -10.77 5.49
N LEU A 171 0.09 -9.56 4.98
CA LEU A 171 -1.17 -9.17 4.33
C LEU A 171 -1.45 -10.01 3.09
N LEU A 172 -0.43 -10.31 2.27
CA LEU A 172 -0.58 -11.21 1.13
C LEU A 172 -1.04 -12.60 1.54
N ILE A 173 -0.37 -13.20 2.53
CA ILE A 173 -0.73 -14.54 3.02
C ILE A 173 -2.17 -14.55 3.55
N VAL A 174 -2.54 -13.56 4.35
CA VAL A 174 -3.90 -13.46 4.91
C VAL A 174 -4.93 -13.28 3.79
N SER A 175 -4.66 -12.42 2.82
CA SER A 175 -5.56 -12.19 1.68
C SER A 175 -5.77 -13.47 0.86
N LEU A 176 -4.68 -14.20 0.58
CA LEU A 176 -4.72 -15.43 -0.20
C LEU A 176 -5.48 -16.56 0.52
N ARG A 177 -5.23 -16.73 1.81
CA ARG A 177 -5.95 -17.74 2.62
C ARG A 177 -7.43 -17.43 2.69
N THR A 178 -7.79 -16.18 2.93
CA THR A 178 -9.20 -15.76 3.03
C THR A 178 -9.91 -15.88 1.68
N PHE A 179 -9.20 -15.62 0.58
CA PHE A 179 -9.75 -15.78 -0.76
C PHE A 179 -10.11 -17.24 -1.06
N LYS A 180 -9.24 -18.18 -0.70
CA LYS A 180 -9.44 -19.62 -0.89
C LYS A 180 -10.63 -20.18 -0.09
N ILE A 181 -10.85 -19.71 1.14
CA ILE A 181 -11.94 -20.19 2.02
C ILE A 181 -13.32 -19.74 1.53
N ARG A 182 -13.44 -18.61 0.84
CA ARG A 182 -14.74 -18.12 0.32
C ARG A 182 -15.16 -18.72 -1.01
N LEU A 183 -14.28 -19.48 -1.65
CA LEU A 183 -14.50 -20.14 -2.94
C LEU A 183 -14.75 -21.65 -2.79
N ALA A 184 -14.58 -22.20 -1.59
CA ALA A 184 -14.92 -23.56 -1.20
C ALA A 184 -16.26 -23.56 -0.46
#